data_46dcb640403aade1130924e250c7981d
#
_entry.id   46dcb640403aade1130924e250c7981d
#
_cell.length_a   1.000
_cell.length_b   1.000
_cell.length_c   1.000
_cell.angle_alpha   90.00
_cell.angle_beta   90.00
_cell.angle_gamma   90.00
#
_symmetry.space_group_name_H-M   'P 1'
#
loop_
_entity.id
_entity.type
_entity.pdbx_description
1 polymer ?
#
loop_
_entity_poly.entity_id
_entity_poly.type
_entity_poly.pdbx_seq_one_letter_code
_entity_poly.pdbx_strand_id
1 'polypeptide(L)'
;MSGRLNWGDQMPKNKLTREDALQFHMQPSPGKWEIQPTVPMTTQRDLSLAYSPGVAIPCEEIAANPATAYDYTNKGNLVAVISNGTAVLGLGNLGALGSKPVMEGKSVLFKRFADVNSIDIELDTE
;
A
#
# COMPACT_ATOMS: atom_id res chain seq x y z
N MET A 1 -26.67 12.92 -20.60
CA MET A 1 -25.71 12.19 -21.47
C MET A 1 -24.72 11.46 -20.57
N SER A 2 -24.94 10.19 -20.35
CA SER A 2 -24.03 9.35 -19.55
C SER A 2 -23.03 8.70 -20.51
N GLY A 3 -21.89 9.36 -20.75
CA GLY A 3 -20.76 8.74 -21.41
C GLY A 3 -20.14 7.70 -20.49
N ARG A 4 -20.45 6.42 -20.67
CA ARG A 4 -19.67 5.35 -20.07
C ARG A 4 -18.30 5.39 -20.70
N LEU A 5 -17.29 5.74 -19.89
CA LEU A 5 -15.89 5.55 -20.29
C LEU A 5 -15.69 4.04 -20.49
N ASN A 6 -15.56 3.64 -21.72
CA ASN A 6 -15.28 2.25 -22.09
C ASN A 6 -13.77 2.06 -21.99
N TRP A 7 -13.31 1.51 -20.87
CA TRP A 7 -11.88 1.25 -20.62
C TRP A 7 -11.23 0.35 -21.69
N GLY A 8 -12.03 -0.40 -22.45
CA GLY A 8 -11.57 -1.22 -23.56
C GLY A 8 -10.99 -0.45 -24.75
N ASP A 9 -11.40 0.82 -24.92
CA ASP A 9 -10.97 1.63 -26.08
C ASP A 9 -9.67 2.44 -25.82
N GLN A 10 -9.17 2.46 -24.59
CA GLN A 10 -7.94 3.16 -24.22
C GLN A 10 -6.71 2.24 -24.09
N MET A 11 -6.87 0.96 -24.31
CA MET A 11 -5.75 0.02 -24.30
C MET A 11 -4.90 0.19 -25.57
N PRO A 12 -3.56 0.31 -25.46
CA PRO A 12 -2.69 0.29 -26.63
C PRO A 12 -2.91 -0.99 -27.43
N LYS A 13 -2.67 -0.93 -28.74
CA LYS A 13 -2.95 -2.01 -29.71
C LYS A 13 -2.26 -3.36 -29.45
N ASN A 14 -1.41 -3.46 -28.43
CA ASN A 14 -0.95 -4.72 -27.86
C ASN A 14 -2.02 -5.21 -26.88
N LYS A 15 -2.84 -6.15 -27.32
CA LYS A 15 -3.82 -6.82 -26.46
C LYS A 15 -3.11 -7.44 -25.27
N LEU A 16 -3.34 -6.89 -24.08
CA LEU A 16 -2.95 -7.55 -22.82
C LEU A 16 -3.70 -8.88 -22.74
N THR A 17 -2.95 -9.95 -22.59
CA THR A 17 -3.53 -11.28 -22.39
C THR A 17 -3.80 -11.52 -20.91
N ARG A 18 -4.63 -12.51 -20.62
CA ARG A 18 -4.84 -13.00 -19.25
C ARG A 18 -3.51 -13.43 -18.62
N GLU A 19 -2.66 -14.11 -19.40
CA GLU A 19 -1.36 -14.60 -18.96
C GLU A 19 -0.42 -13.43 -18.62
N ASP A 20 -0.33 -12.40 -19.46
CA ASP A 20 0.48 -11.20 -19.17
C ASP A 20 0.09 -10.58 -17.82
N ALA A 21 -1.20 -10.46 -17.54
CA ALA A 21 -1.69 -9.90 -16.30
C ALA A 21 -1.34 -10.77 -15.09
N LEU A 22 -1.47 -12.09 -15.19
CA LEU A 22 -1.13 -13.01 -14.11
C LEU A 22 0.38 -13.02 -13.85
N GLN A 23 1.19 -13.08 -14.89
CA GLN A 23 2.66 -13.04 -14.77
C GLN A 23 3.13 -11.75 -14.12
N PHE A 24 2.57 -10.60 -14.50
CA PHE A 24 2.90 -9.32 -13.88
C PHE A 24 2.63 -9.30 -12.36
N HIS A 25 1.60 -9.99 -11.90
CA HIS A 25 1.26 -10.06 -10.47
C HIS A 25 2.07 -11.09 -9.68
N MET A 26 2.69 -12.05 -10.37
CA MET A 26 3.50 -13.10 -9.73
C MET A 26 4.99 -12.78 -9.70
N GLN A 27 5.50 -12.00 -10.65
CA GLN A 27 6.93 -11.78 -10.86
C GLN A 27 7.31 -10.32 -10.61
N PRO A 28 8.54 -10.07 -10.07
CA PRO A 28 9.57 -11.01 -9.58
C PRO A 28 9.19 -11.67 -8.25
N SER A 29 8.20 -11.15 -7.55
CA SER A 29 7.60 -11.72 -6.35
C SER A 29 6.09 -11.42 -6.33
N PRO A 30 5.26 -12.23 -5.65
CA PRO A 30 3.83 -11.96 -5.58
C PRO A 30 3.50 -10.58 -5.02
N GLY A 31 2.51 -9.91 -5.62
CA GLY A 31 2.08 -8.57 -5.21
C GLY A 31 2.83 -7.44 -5.94
N LYS A 32 2.54 -6.21 -5.57
CA LYS A 32 3.03 -5.01 -6.26
C LYS A 32 3.93 -4.11 -5.42
N TRP A 33 4.00 -4.34 -4.12
CA TRP A 33 4.82 -3.54 -3.21
C TRP A 33 5.41 -4.39 -2.08
N GLU A 34 6.45 -3.89 -1.47
CA GLU A 34 7.13 -4.49 -0.31
C GLU A 34 7.47 -3.43 0.72
N ILE A 35 7.76 -3.83 1.95
CA ILE A 35 8.19 -2.94 3.01
C ILE A 35 9.70 -3.09 3.20
N GLN A 36 10.41 -1.95 3.22
CA GLN A 36 11.82 -1.89 3.53
C GLN A 36 12.07 -1.00 4.76
N PRO A 37 12.94 -1.41 5.70
CA PRO A 37 13.43 -0.53 6.75
C PRO A 37 14.22 0.64 6.14
N THR A 38 14.08 1.82 6.72
CA THR A 38 14.88 3.00 6.37
C THR A 38 16.10 3.17 7.28
N VAL A 39 16.17 2.38 8.35
CA VAL A 39 17.23 2.40 9.35
C VAL A 39 18.04 1.11 9.31
N PRO A 40 19.30 1.11 9.77
CA PRO A 40 20.09 -0.12 9.89
C PRO A 40 19.43 -1.13 10.84
N MET A 41 19.43 -2.42 10.47
CA MET A 41 18.85 -3.50 11.26
C MET A 41 19.79 -4.71 11.33
N THR A 42 21.10 -4.48 11.43
CA THR A 42 22.11 -5.56 11.34
C THR A 42 22.80 -5.89 12.65
N THR A 43 22.82 -4.94 13.59
CA THR A 43 23.54 -5.12 14.87
C THR A 43 22.58 -5.18 16.05
N GLN A 44 23.06 -5.71 17.19
CA GLN A 44 22.29 -5.69 18.44
C GLN A 44 21.98 -4.26 18.88
N ARG A 45 22.88 -3.31 18.63
CA ARG A 45 22.65 -1.89 18.90
C ARG A 45 21.49 -1.34 18.04
N ASP A 46 21.44 -1.69 16.75
CA ASP A 46 20.36 -1.27 15.86
C ASP A 46 18.99 -1.74 16.39
N LEU A 47 18.91 -3.01 16.79
CA LEU A 47 17.69 -3.57 17.39
C LEU A 47 17.29 -2.86 18.67
N SER A 48 18.27 -2.53 19.52
CA SER A 48 18.03 -1.84 20.79
C SER A 48 17.55 -0.39 20.58
N LEU A 49 17.97 0.26 19.51
CA LEU A 49 17.51 1.61 19.14
C LEU A 49 16.13 1.56 18.46
N ALA A 50 15.93 0.61 17.54
CA ALA A 50 14.71 0.51 16.76
C ALA A 50 13.51 -0.04 17.55
N TYR A 51 13.80 -0.83 18.59
CA TYR A 51 12.77 -1.45 19.42
C TYR A 51 13.09 -1.28 20.91
N SER A 52 13.38 -2.32 21.65
CA SER A 52 13.55 -2.22 23.10
C SER A 52 15.03 -2.18 23.50
N PRO A 53 15.46 -1.26 24.36
CA PRO A 53 14.68 -0.25 25.12
C PRO A 53 14.56 1.12 24.43
N GLY A 54 15.29 1.39 23.35
CA GLY A 54 15.45 2.72 22.76
C GLY A 54 14.14 3.36 22.30
N VAL A 55 13.18 2.56 21.84
CA VAL A 55 11.87 3.04 21.35
C VAL A 55 11.03 3.74 22.41
N ALA A 56 11.30 3.52 23.68
CA ALA A 56 10.58 4.21 24.77
C ALA A 56 10.75 5.75 24.70
N ILE A 57 11.93 6.21 24.31
CA ILE A 57 12.23 7.66 24.27
C ILE A 57 11.33 8.39 23.25
N PRO A 58 11.28 8.05 21.96
CA PRO A 58 10.35 8.71 21.04
C PRO A 58 8.87 8.50 21.42
N CYS A 59 8.49 7.40 22.06
CA CYS A 59 7.14 7.23 22.57
C CYS A 59 6.79 8.28 23.64
N GLU A 60 7.68 8.53 24.57
CA GLU A 60 7.50 9.54 25.63
C GLU A 60 7.44 10.95 25.02
N GLU A 61 8.31 11.27 24.07
CA GLU A 61 8.30 12.55 23.35
C GLU A 61 6.98 12.80 22.61
N ILE A 62 6.47 11.80 21.90
CA ILE A 62 5.19 11.90 21.18
C ILE A 62 4.03 12.02 22.18
N ALA A 63 4.05 11.28 23.29
CA ALA A 63 3.02 11.37 24.32
C ALA A 63 2.96 12.76 24.95
N ALA A 64 4.12 13.39 25.15
CA ALA A 64 4.22 14.75 25.67
C ALA A 64 3.82 15.82 24.64
N ASN A 65 4.18 15.62 23.37
CA ASN A 65 3.87 16.52 22.28
C ASN A 65 3.52 15.72 21.00
N PRO A 66 2.22 15.47 20.71
CA PRO A 66 1.80 14.67 19.56
C PRO A 66 2.29 15.15 18.20
N ALA A 67 2.66 16.42 18.05
CA ALA A 67 3.20 16.95 16.79
C ALA A 67 4.53 16.30 16.41
N THR A 68 5.32 15.84 17.38
CA THR A 68 6.61 15.17 17.15
C THR A 68 6.46 13.77 16.52
N ALA A 69 5.24 13.24 16.41
CA ALA A 69 5.00 12.04 15.63
C ALA A 69 5.46 12.17 14.17
N TYR A 70 5.42 13.38 13.61
CA TYR A 70 5.92 13.65 12.26
C TYR A 70 7.45 13.65 12.16
N ASP A 71 8.16 13.81 13.27
CA ASP A 71 9.62 13.78 13.33
C ASP A 71 10.14 12.36 13.56
N TYR A 72 9.41 11.54 14.32
CA TYR A 72 9.89 10.24 14.82
C TYR A 72 9.20 9.04 14.17
N THR A 73 8.21 9.24 13.32
CA THR A 73 7.48 8.15 12.63
C THR A 73 7.25 8.47 11.16
N ASN A 74 6.84 7.46 10.40
CA ASN A 74 6.46 7.64 8.99
C ASN A 74 5.06 8.24 8.80
N LYS A 75 4.42 8.75 9.86
CA LYS A 75 3.06 9.30 9.83
C LYS A 75 2.86 10.36 8.75
N GLY A 76 3.88 11.17 8.46
CA GLY A 76 3.81 12.26 7.48
C GLY A 76 3.77 11.80 6.02
N ASN A 77 4.12 10.54 5.74
CA ASN A 77 4.20 10.03 4.36
C ASN A 77 3.70 8.59 4.23
N LEU A 78 2.62 8.26 4.93
CA LEU A 78 1.98 6.94 4.84
C LEU A 78 0.47 7.09 4.70
N VAL A 79 -0.11 6.46 3.68
CA VAL A 79 -1.55 6.39 3.41
C VAL A 79 -2.00 4.95 3.42
N ALA A 80 -3.13 4.66 4.05
CA ALA A 80 -3.80 3.37 3.95
C ALA A 80 -4.95 3.45 2.95
N VAL A 81 -4.99 2.50 2.01
CA VAL A 81 -6.14 2.25 1.14
C VAL A 81 -6.96 1.16 1.81
N ILE A 82 -8.14 1.51 2.31
CA ILE A 82 -8.99 0.58 3.07
C ILE A 82 -10.24 0.27 2.25
N SER A 83 -10.57 -1.02 2.09
CA SER A 83 -11.73 -1.47 1.35
C SER A 83 -12.24 -2.81 1.88
N ASN A 84 -13.52 -3.08 1.69
CA ASN A 84 -14.10 -4.42 1.90
C ASN A 84 -14.37 -5.16 0.57
N GLY A 85 -14.03 -4.55 -0.57
CA GLY A 85 -14.15 -5.17 -1.88
C GLY A 85 -15.58 -5.35 -2.40
N THR A 86 -16.56 -4.66 -1.82
CA THR A 86 -17.98 -4.79 -2.20
C THR A 86 -18.32 -4.15 -3.55
N ALA A 87 -17.48 -3.26 -4.05
CA ALA A 87 -17.66 -2.57 -5.33
C ALA A 87 -16.32 -2.41 -6.06
N VAL A 88 -15.83 -3.48 -6.64
CA VAL A 88 -14.63 -3.46 -7.48
C VAL A 88 -15.01 -3.02 -8.89
N LEU A 89 -14.34 -2.00 -9.42
CA LEU A 89 -14.64 -1.34 -10.68
C LEU A 89 -14.80 -2.34 -11.84
N GLY A 90 -16.00 -2.40 -12.42
CA GLY A 90 -16.33 -3.29 -13.54
C GLY A 90 -16.58 -4.75 -13.16
N LEU A 91 -16.34 -5.17 -11.93
CA LEU A 91 -16.44 -6.56 -11.48
C LEU A 91 -17.48 -6.78 -10.35
N GLY A 92 -17.93 -5.71 -9.69
CA GLY A 92 -18.92 -5.78 -8.62
C GLY A 92 -18.31 -6.22 -7.27
N ASN A 93 -19.07 -6.97 -6.49
CA ASN A 93 -18.64 -7.45 -5.18
C ASN A 93 -17.74 -8.68 -5.32
N LEU A 94 -16.45 -8.52 -5.13
CA LEU A 94 -15.46 -9.61 -5.11
C LEU A 94 -15.02 -9.98 -3.70
N GLY A 95 -15.47 -9.24 -2.68
CA GLY A 95 -15.05 -9.40 -1.30
C GLY A 95 -13.64 -8.86 -1.04
N ALA A 96 -13.25 -8.94 0.21
CA ALA A 96 -11.99 -8.38 0.69
C ALA A 96 -10.78 -8.93 -0.10
N LEU A 97 -10.58 -10.23 -0.08
CA LEU A 97 -9.41 -10.87 -0.69
C LEU A 97 -9.38 -10.70 -2.21
N GLY A 98 -10.53 -10.81 -2.88
CA GLY A 98 -10.63 -10.64 -4.33
C GLY A 98 -10.32 -9.23 -4.81
N SER A 99 -10.52 -8.21 -3.97
CA SER A 99 -10.22 -6.81 -4.29
C SER A 99 -8.74 -6.43 -4.12
N LYS A 100 -7.94 -7.24 -3.42
CA LYS A 100 -6.56 -6.92 -3.06
C LYS A 100 -5.68 -6.49 -4.25
N PRO A 101 -5.69 -7.15 -5.42
CA PRO A 101 -4.86 -6.71 -6.55
C PRO A 101 -5.17 -5.28 -7.01
N VAL A 102 -6.42 -4.84 -6.93
CA VAL A 102 -6.83 -3.46 -7.27
C VAL A 102 -6.35 -2.49 -6.20
N MET A 103 -6.45 -2.85 -4.93
CA MET A 103 -6.04 -1.99 -3.81
C MET A 103 -4.51 -1.84 -3.76
N GLU A 104 -3.76 -2.90 -4.02
CA GLU A 104 -2.30 -2.82 -4.22
C GLU A 104 -1.96 -1.91 -5.41
N GLY A 105 -2.73 -1.99 -6.49
CA GLY A 105 -2.58 -1.09 -7.63
C GLY A 105 -2.75 0.38 -7.25
N LYS A 106 -3.75 0.71 -6.43
CA LYS A 106 -3.92 2.08 -5.89
C LYS A 106 -2.73 2.52 -5.05
N SER A 107 -2.21 1.64 -4.19
CA SER A 107 -1.05 1.93 -3.35
C SER A 107 0.18 2.27 -4.18
N VAL A 108 0.47 1.53 -5.25
CA VAL A 108 1.62 1.85 -6.12
C VAL A 108 1.42 3.10 -6.96
N LEU A 109 0.16 3.49 -7.26
CA LEU A 109 -0.13 4.78 -7.91
C LEU A 109 0.21 5.96 -6.98
N PHE A 110 -0.10 5.88 -5.69
CA PHE A 110 0.34 6.88 -4.71
C PHE A 110 1.86 7.04 -4.72
N LYS A 111 2.59 5.94 -4.73
CA LYS A 111 4.05 5.98 -4.79
C LYS A 111 4.56 6.57 -6.09
N ARG A 112 4.03 6.12 -7.22
CA ARG A 112 4.47 6.54 -8.56
C ARG A 112 4.24 8.01 -8.84
N PHE A 113 3.08 8.54 -8.45
CA PHE A 113 2.66 9.89 -8.83
C PHE A 113 2.84 10.94 -7.75
N ALA A 114 2.89 10.56 -6.48
CA ALA A 114 2.99 11.49 -5.35
C ALA A 114 4.18 11.21 -4.42
N ASP A 115 4.93 10.15 -4.66
CA ASP A 115 6.00 9.68 -3.77
C ASP A 115 5.53 9.47 -2.31
N VAL A 116 4.27 9.07 -2.17
CA VAL A 116 3.65 8.73 -0.88
C VAL A 116 3.71 7.22 -0.69
N ASN A 117 4.21 6.77 0.45
CA ASN A 117 4.13 5.37 0.84
C ASN A 117 2.67 5.01 1.09
N SER A 118 2.25 3.87 0.59
CA SER A 118 0.87 3.42 0.74
C SER A 118 0.79 1.92 0.94
N ILE A 119 -0.10 1.52 1.83
CA ILE A 119 -0.46 0.11 2.06
C ILE A 119 -1.95 -0.06 1.80
N ASP A 120 -2.35 -1.26 1.41
CA ASP A 120 -3.75 -1.63 1.29
C ASP A 120 -4.16 -2.54 2.46
N ILE A 121 -5.37 -2.34 2.93
CA ILE A 121 -5.98 -3.10 4.02
C ILE A 121 -7.38 -3.51 3.57
N GLU A 122 -7.60 -4.79 3.39
CA GLU A 122 -8.88 -5.36 3.03
C GLU A 122 -9.58 -5.92 4.27
N LEU A 123 -10.79 -5.43 4.53
CA LEU A 123 -11.60 -5.84 5.67
C LEU A 123 -12.70 -6.80 5.21
N ASP A 124 -12.72 -8.00 5.77
CA ASP A 124 -13.78 -8.97 5.50
C ASP A 124 -15.01 -8.65 6.32
N THR A 125 -15.73 -7.63 5.89
CA THR A 125 -16.95 -7.11 6.55
C THR A 125 -17.88 -6.48 5.53
N GLU A 126 -19.17 -6.51 5.79
CA GLU A 126 -20.23 -5.85 5.01
C GLU A 126 -20.98 -4.81 5.84
#